data_d95eb6b1ba777332f668463d52e0de0e
#
_entry.id   d95eb6b1ba777332f668463d52e0de0e
#
_cell.length_a   1.000
_cell.length_b   1.000
_cell.length_c   1.000
_cell.angle_alpha   90.00
_cell.angle_beta   90.00
_cell.angle_gamma   90.00
#
_symmetry.space_group_name_H-M   'P 1'
#
loop_
_entity.id
_entity.type
_entity.pdbx_description
1 polymer ?
#
loop_
_entity_poly.entity_id
_entity_poly.type
_entity_poly.pdbx_seq_one_letter_code
_entity_poly.pdbx_strand_id
1 'polypeptide(L)'
;RIVGDLSAGERQRVEIIRCLLQEPKLLIMDEPTSVLTPQEVEILFKTLRKLSAEGIAILYISHKLEEIRTLCDHATILRLGKVVGECTPRETTARDMAEMMVGKLLSTPTRAGQAAGEVMLTLNGLKAPAPNMFGIALKDMSLELRAGEILGIGGVAGNGQDELLATLSGERPVSAGMLRF
;
A
#
# COMPACT_ATOMS: atom_id res chain seq x y z
N ARG A 1 24.64 0.08 -0.54
CA ARG A 1 23.48 0.63 -1.25
C ARG A 1 23.12 1.99 -0.64
N ILE A 2 22.93 3.01 -1.45
CA ILE A 2 22.54 4.35 -0.97
C ILE A 2 21.03 4.32 -0.67
N VAL A 3 20.59 4.95 0.44
CA VAL A 3 19.17 4.94 0.86
C VAL A 3 18.26 5.51 -0.23
N GLY A 4 18.74 6.48 -1.02
CA GLY A 4 18.00 7.05 -2.14
C GLY A 4 17.62 6.05 -3.25
N ASP A 5 18.40 4.97 -3.39
CA ASP A 5 18.20 3.93 -4.40
C ASP A 5 17.29 2.77 -3.91
N LEU A 6 16.81 2.86 -2.68
CA LEU A 6 15.89 1.87 -2.11
C LEU A 6 14.46 2.11 -2.60
N SER A 7 13.70 1.03 -2.80
CA SER A 7 12.25 1.13 -3.02
C SER A 7 11.55 1.75 -1.80
N ALA A 8 10.32 2.23 -1.98
CA ALA A 8 9.54 2.81 -0.89
C ALA A 8 9.41 1.86 0.32
N GLY A 9 9.15 0.56 0.06
CA GLY A 9 9.06 -0.46 1.11
C GLY A 9 10.39 -0.73 1.82
N GLU A 10 11.51 -0.73 1.09
CA GLU A 10 12.83 -0.87 1.71
C GLU A 10 13.18 0.33 2.57
N ARG A 11 12.89 1.57 2.12
CA ARG A 11 13.08 2.79 2.90
C ARG A 11 12.26 2.78 4.18
N GLN A 12 11.01 2.35 4.11
CA GLN A 12 10.15 2.26 5.29
C GLN A 12 10.69 1.26 6.32
N ARG A 13 11.19 0.09 5.88
CA ARG A 13 11.84 -0.87 6.77
C ARG A 13 13.08 -0.29 7.48
N VAL A 14 13.89 0.46 6.74
CA VAL A 14 15.07 1.14 7.32
C VAL A 14 14.65 2.14 8.39
N GLU A 15 13.60 2.94 8.16
CA GLU A 15 13.09 3.89 9.16
C GLU A 15 12.54 3.20 10.40
N ILE A 16 11.79 2.11 10.23
CA ILE A 16 11.29 1.32 11.36
C ILE A 16 12.46 0.79 12.19
N ILE A 17 13.47 0.18 11.56
CA ILE A 17 14.66 -0.33 12.25
C ILE A 17 15.39 0.81 12.96
N ARG A 18 15.57 1.95 12.32
CA ARG A 18 16.23 3.13 12.90
C ARG A 18 15.52 3.61 14.17
N CYS A 19 14.19 3.68 14.15
CA CYS A 19 13.40 4.04 15.33
C CYS A 19 13.56 3.02 16.48
N LEU A 20 13.55 1.73 16.15
CA LEU A 20 13.67 0.66 17.15
C LEU A 20 15.05 0.63 17.83
N LEU A 21 16.12 0.96 17.09
CA LEU A 21 17.48 1.01 17.64
C LEU A 21 17.70 2.14 18.67
N GLN A 22 16.76 3.09 18.78
CA GLN A 22 16.83 4.18 19.76
C GLN A 22 16.23 3.82 21.13
N GLU A 23 15.76 2.59 21.32
CA GLU A 23 15.10 2.11 22.54
C GLU A 23 14.05 3.08 23.09
N PRO A 24 13.04 3.46 22.26
CA PRO A 24 12.08 4.47 22.64
C PRO A 24 11.15 3.99 23.75
N LYS A 25 10.72 4.89 24.64
CA LYS A 25 9.63 4.62 25.61
C LYS A 25 8.25 4.73 24.98
N LEU A 26 8.13 5.53 23.93
CA LEU A 26 6.94 5.73 23.12
C LEU A 26 7.31 5.61 21.64
N LEU A 27 6.63 4.76 20.91
CA LEU A 27 6.76 4.60 19.46
C LEU A 27 5.49 5.11 18.79
N ILE A 28 5.62 6.10 17.90
CA ILE A 28 4.52 6.64 17.09
C ILE A 28 4.72 6.16 15.66
N MET A 29 3.73 5.48 15.12
CA MET A 29 3.75 4.93 13.75
C MET A 29 2.54 5.43 12.97
N ASP A 30 2.81 6.09 11.85
CA ASP A 30 1.80 6.61 10.94
C ASP A 30 1.83 5.82 9.63
N GLU A 31 0.73 5.08 9.35
CA GLU A 31 0.55 4.22 8.19
C GLU A 31 1.74 3.28 7.90
N PRO A 32 2.30 2.55 8.89
CA PRO A 32 3.57 1.85 8.73
C PRO A 32 3.50 0.62 7.80
N THR A 33 2.33 0.27 7.34
CA THR A 33 2.09 -0.92 6.49
C THR A 33 1.70 -0.57 5.06
N SER A 34 1.69 0.71 4.69
CA SER A 34 1.15 1.18 3.40
C SER A 34 1.84 0.56 2.17
N VAL A 35 3.11 0.20 2.29
CA VAL A 35 3.94 -0.39 1.22
C VAL A 35 4.51 -1.77 1.57
N LEU A 36 4.07 -2.36 2.68
CA LEU A 36 4.49 -3.68 3.11
C LEU A 36 3.60 -4.79 2.53
N THR A 37 4.20 -5.95 2.31
CA THR A 37 3.45 -7.16 1.98
C THR A 37 2.72 -7.71 3.22
N PRO A 38 1.67 -8.53 3.06
CA PRO A 38 1.00 -9.17 4.19
C PRO A 38 1.95 -9.93 5.13
N GLN A 39 2.94 -10.62 4.59
CA GLN A 39 3.95 -11.35 5.37
C GLN A 39 4.83 -10.41 6.19
N GLU A 40 5.21 -9.26 5.62
CA GLU A 40 6.00 -8.23 6.32
C GLU A 40 5.16 -7.55 7.42
N VAL A 41 3.87 -7.34 7.18
CA VAL A 41 2.93 -6.82 8.20
C VAL A 41 2.86 -7.77 9.40
N GLU A 42 2.76 -9.08 9.18
CA GLU A 42 2.76 -10.05 10.27
C GLU A 42 4.05 -10.01 11.10
N ILE A 43 5.21 -9.88 10.45
CA ILE A 43 6.51 -9.77 11.12
C ILE A 43 6.56 -8.49 11.94
N LEU A 44 6.11 -7.36 11.37
CA LEU A 44 6.03 -6.08 12.06
C LEU A 44 5.15 -6.20 13.31
N PHE A 45 3.94 -6.78 13.19
CA PHE A 45 3.00 -6.93 14.30
C PHE A 45 3.56 -7.81 15.42
N LYS A 46 4.25 -8.90 15.08
CA LYS A 46 4.96 -9.72 16.08
C LYS A 46 6.01 -8.91 16.85
N THR A 47 6.75 -8.07 16.11
CA THR A 47 7.76 -7.19 16.72
C THR A 47 7.11 -6.15 17.63
N LEU A 48 6.05 -5.48 17.19
CA LEU A 48 5.35 -4.47 17.99
C LEU A 48 4.74 -5.06 19.26
N ARG A 49 4.14 -6.25 19.17
CA ARG A 49 3.63 -6.94 20.37
C ARG A 49 4.74 -7.28 21.37
N LYS A 50 5.91 -7.69 20.89
CA LYS A 50 7.05 -7.96 21.75
C LYS A 50 7.50 -6.69 22.47
N LEU A 51 7.63 -5.57 21.74
CA LEU A 51 8.01 -4.27 22.30
C LEU A 51 6.99 -3.75 23.33
N SER A 52 5.70 -3.91 23.04
CA SER A 52 4.62 -3.57 23.97
C SER A 52 4.72 -4.41 25.26
N ALA A 53 5.01 -5.71 25.16
CA ALA A 53 5.22 -6.60 26.30
C ALA A 53 6.48 -6.22 27.12
N GLU A 54 7.46 -5.58 26.52
CA GLU A 54 8.65 -5.01 27.16
C GLU A 54 8.40 -3.62 27.78
N GLY A 55 7.15 -3.11 27.70
CA GLY A 55 6.73 -1.86 28.33
C GLY A 55 6.82 -0.62 27.44
N ILE A 56 7.07 -0.76 26.14
CA ILE A 56 7.05 0.36 25.19
C ILE A 56 5.60 0.70 24.85
N ALA A 57 5.21 1.96 25.03
CA ALA A 57 3.90 2.45 24.56
C ALA A 57 3.92 2.63 23.04
N ILE A 58 2.86 2.17 22.37
CA ILE A 58 2.77 2.26 20.91
C ILE A 58 1.50 3.02 20.53
N LEU A 59 1.68 4.15 19.81
CA LEU A 59 0.61 4.87 19.14
C LEU A 59 0.62 4.48 17.66
N TYR A 60 -0.38 3.73 17.23
CA TYR A 60 -0.50 3.20 15.88
C TYR A 60 -1.61 3.94 15.12
N ILE A 61 -1.27 4.66 14.06
CA ILE A 61 -2.19 5.43 13.24
C ILE A 61 -2.37 4.68 11.92
N SER A 62 -3.61 4.33 11.59
CA SER A 62 -3.95 3.66 10.33
C SER A 62 -5.44 3.82 9.98
N HIS A 63 -5.75 3.74 8.70
CA HIS A 63 -7.11 3.62 8.19
C HIS A 63 -7.49 2.17 7.85
N LYS A 64 -6.57 1.23 8.02
CA LYS A 64 -6.78 -0.20 7.76
C LYS A 64 -7.37 -0.87 8.99
N LEU A 65 -8.69 -0.97 9.04
CA LEU A 65 -9.42 -1.41 10.23
C LEU A 65 -9.07 -2.82 10.71
N GLU A 66 -8.75 -3.73 9.79
CA GLU A 66 -8.32 -5.09 10.17
C GLU A 66 -6.96 -5.09 10.91
N GLU A 67 -6.07 -4.15 10.57
CA GLU A 67 -4.81 -3.97 11.29
C GLU A 67 -5.06 -3.46 12.71
N ILE A 68 -5.91 -2.44 12.86
CA ILE A 68 -6.34 -1.92 14.16
C ILE A 68 -6.96 -3.02 15.01
N ARG A 69 -7.87 -3.82 14.45
CA ARG A 69 -8.53 -4.94 15.15
C ARG A 69 -7.56 -6.03 15.59
N THR A 70 -6.53 -6.26 14.78
CA THR A 70 -5.54 -7.31 15.05
C THR A 70 -4.49 -6.90 16.07
N LEU A 71 -4.07 -5.63 16.03
CA LEU A 71 -2.91 -5.16 16.78
C LEU A 71 -3.28 -4.39 18.06
N CYS A 72 -4.27 -3.50 18.00
CA CYS A 72 -4.52 -2.51 19.03
C CYS A 72 -5.44 -3.02 20.15
N ASP A 73 -5.20 -2.55 21.37
CA ASP A 73 -6.06 -2.83 22.53
C ASP A 73 -7.22 -1.84 22.61
N HIS A 74 -6.98 -0.57 22.24
CA HIS A 74 -7.96 0.52 22.21
C HIS A 74 -7.85 1.28 20.90
N ALA A 75 -8.96 1.82 20.42
CA ALA A 75 -8.99 2.70 19.25
C ALA A 75 -9.81 3.97 19.53
N THR A 76 -9.22 5.10 19.17
CA THR A 76 -9.87 6.41 19.14
C THR A 76 -10.08 6.82 17.69
N ILE A 77 -11.32 7.09 17.31
CA ILE A 77 -11.70 7.41 15.95
C ILE A 77 -11.83 8.92 15.77
N LEU A 78 -11.09 9.43 14.79
CA LEU A 78 -11.05 10.85 14.45
C LEU A 78 -11.83 11.13 13.16
N ARG A 79 -12.59 12.22 13.15
CA ARG A 79 -13.25 12.75 11.96
C ARG A 79 -13.26 14.27 12.00
N LEU A 80 -12.77 14.92 10.93
CA LEU A 80 -12.67 16.39 10.84
C LEU A 80 -11.99 17.02 12.06
N GLY A 81 -10.90 16.40 12.54
CA GLY A 81 -10.12 16.89 13.68
C GLY A 81 -10.77 16.70 15.06
N LYS A 82 -11.86 15.94 15.14
CA LYS A 82 -12.57 15.68 16.41
C LYS A 82 -12.62 14.18 16.70
N VAL A 83 -12.54 13.81 17.98
CA VAL A 83 -12.86 12.47 18.42
C VAL A 83 -14.36 12.24 18.25
N VAL A 84 -14.73 11.22 17.48
CA VAL A 84 -16.12 10.85 17.20
C VAL A 84 -16.53 9.53 17.82
N GLY A 85 -15.57 8.76 18.32
CA GLY A 85 -15.82 7.51 19.02
C GLY A 85 -14.54 6.90 19.58
N GLU A 86 -14.73 6.04 20.56
CA GLU A 86 -13.70 5.17 21.13
C GLU A 86 -14.26 3.76 21.21
N CYS A 87 -13.43 2.76 20.99
CA CYS A 87 -13.86 1.36 21.04
C CYS A 87 -12.73 0.41 21.40
N THR A 88 -13.11 -0.80 21.80
CA THR A 88 -12.21 -1.97 21.88
C THR A 88 -12.24 -2.67 20.52
N PRO A 89 -11.15 -2.61 19.73
CA PRO A 89 -11.19 -3.08 18.34
C PRO A 89 -11.55 -4.55 18.18
N ARG A 90 -11.17 -5.40 19.13
CA ARG A 90 -11.47 -6.85 19.09
C ARG A 90 -12.95 -7.15 19.25
N GLU A 91 -13.71 -6.26 19.91
CA GLU A 91 -15.14 -6.41 20.18
C GLU A 91 -16.01 -5.64 19.18
N THR A 92 -15.40 -4.77 18.36
CA THR A 92 -16.08 -3.91 17.40
C THR A 92 -15.87 -4.44 15.98
N THR A 93 -16.92 -4.44 15.15
CA THR A 93 -16.76 -4.88 13.75
C THR A 93 -16.03 -3.81 12.93
N ALA A 94 -15.33 -4.23 11.88
CA ALA A 94 -14.70 -3.30 10.94
C ALA A 94 -15.72 -2.35 10.30
N ARG A 95 -16.95 -2.83 10.09
CA ARG A 95 -18.06 -2.02 9.56
C ARG A 95 -18.47 -0.91 10.53
N ASP A 96 -18.66 -1.22 11.81
CA ASP A 96 -19.05 -0.24 12.81
C ASP A 96 -17.97 0.83 12.96
N MET A 97 -16.71 0.43 12.98
CA MET A 97 -15.56 1.35 12.99
C MET A 97 -15.56 2.26 11.75
N ALA A 98 -15.78 1.67 10.56
CA ALA A 98 -15.84 2.44 9.31
C ALA A 98 -17.03 3.43 9.31
N GLU A 99 -18.19 3.04 9.80
CA GLU A 99 -19.36 3.91 9.92
C GLU A 99 -19.10 5.08 10.88
N MET A 100 -18.40 4.88 11.99
CA MET A 100 -17.95 5.96 12.86
C MET A 100 -16.99 6.92 12.14
N MET A 101 -16.04 6.40 11.36
CA MET A 101 -15.08 7.22 10.59
C MET A 101 -15.77 8.07 9.52
N VAL A 102 -16.68 7.48 8.76
CA VAL A 102 -17.37 8.15 7.63
C VAL A 102 -18.55 8.97 8.12
N GLY A 103 -19.24 8.53 9.19
CA GLY A 103 -20.42 9.17 9.74
C GLY A 103 -21.70 8.91 8.95
N LYS A 104 -21.71 7.89 8.13
CA LYS A 104 -22.85 7.42 7.32
C LYS A 104 -22.85 5.89 7.27
N LEU A 105 -24.04 5.31 7.12
CA LEU A 105 -24.18 3.90 6.78
C LEU A 105 -23.50 3.64 5.43
N LEU A 106 -22.59 2.68 5.42
CA LEU A 106 -21.88 2.28 4.19
C LEU A 106 -22.77 1.38 3.36
N SER A 107 -23.17 1.85 2.18
CA SER A 107 -23.77 1.01 1.16
C SER A 107 -22.66 0.36 0.32
N THR A 108 -22.76 -0.93 0.09
CA THR A 108 -21.83 -1.61 -0.82
C THR A 108 -22.15 -1.20 -2.26
N PRO A 109 -21.22 -0.55 -2.98
CA PRO A 109 -21.46 -0.22 -4.38
C PRO A 109 -21.58 -1.51 -5.21
N THR A 110 -22.66 -1.63 -5.96
CA THR A 110 -22.82 -2.70 -6.95
C THR A 110 -22.35 -2.19 -8.30
N ARG A 111 -21.37 -2.86 -8.90
CA ARG A 111 -20.94 -2.56 -10.26
C ARG A 111 -21.96 -3.20 -11.24
N ALA A 112 -22.65 -2.38 -12.01
CA ALA A 112 -23.37 -2.88 -13.19
C ALA A 112 -22.32 -3.44 -14.18
N GLY A 113 -22.49 -4.69 -14.60
CA GLY A 113 -21.62 -5.30 -15.60
C GLY A 113 -21.71 -4.52 -16.91
N GLN A 114 -20.62 -3.86 -17.30
CA GLN A 114 -20.50 -3.17 -18.57
C GLN A 114 -19.69 -4.05 -19.52
N ALA A 115 -20.15 -4.25 -20.75
CA ALA A 115 -19.38 -4.96 -21.76
C ALA A 115 -18.11 -4.15 -22.09
N ALA A 116 -16.98 -4.84 -22.23
CA ALA A 116 -15.73 -4.22 -22.63
C ALA A 116 -15.86 -3.66 -24.05
N GLY A 117 -15.46 -2.40 -24.25
CA GLY A 117 -15.48 -1.70 -25.52
C GLY A 117 -14.23 -1.97 -26.39
N GLU A 118 -13.89 -1.01 -27.23
CA GLU A 118 -12.70 -1.06 -28.09
C GLU A 118 -11.41 -1.08 -27.29
N VAL A 119 -10.34 -1.65 -27.86
CA VAL A 119 -9.01 -1.64 -27.25
C VAL A 119 -8.47 -0.21 -27.29
N MET A 120 -8.16 0.33 -26.11
CA MET A 120 -7.66 1.69 -25.92
C MET A 120 -6.16 1.74 -25.68
N LEU A 121 -5.57 0.65 -25.15
CA LEU A 121 -4.14 0.55 -24.90
C LEU A 121 -3.70 -0.89 -25.19
N THR A 122 -2.62 -1.02 -25.93
CA THR A 122 -1.95 -2.31 -26.17
C THR A 122 -0.47 -2.20 -25.79
N LEU A 123 -0.02 -3.09 -24.94
CA LEU A 123 1.40 -3.42 -24.80
C LEU A 123 1.66 -4.72 -25.54
N ASN A 124 2.68 -4.74 -26.38
CA ASN A 124 3.07 -5.91 -27.14
C ASN A 124 4.57 -6.19 -26.96
N GLY A 125 4.87 -7.20 -26.14
CA GLY A 125 6.25 -7.60 -25.88
C GLY A 125 7.12 -6.47 -25.32
N LEU A 126 6.55 -5.59 -24.47
CA LEU A 126 7.24 -4.41 -23.93
C LEU A 126 8.49 -4.82 -23.18
N LYS A 127 9.62 -4.27 -23.62
CA LYS A 127 10.93 -4.43 -22.99
C LYS A 127 11.55 -3.07 -22.75
N ALA A 128 12.05 -2.84 -21.53
CA ALA A 128 12.81 -1.64 -21.21
C ALA A 128 13.98 -2.01 -20.29
N PRO A 129 15.20 -1.51 -20.53
CA PRO A 129 16.33 -1.77 -19.64
C PRO A 129 16.08 -1.18 -18.26
N ALA A 130 16.78 -1.69 -17.23
CA ALA A 130 16.77 -1.05 -15.91
C ALA A 130 17.28 0.40 -16.02
N PRO A 131 16.67 1.35 -15.30
CA PRO A 131 17.09 2.76 -15.34
C PRO A 131 18.49 3.00 -14.74
N ASN A 132 18.87 2.14 -13.81
CA ASN A 132 20.16 2.13 -13.11
C ASN A 132 20.47 0.72 -12.60
N MET A 133 21.59 0.54 -11.90
CA MET A 133 22.02 -0.76 -11.39
C MET A 133 21.08 -1.38 -10.33
N PHE A 134 20.13 -0.59 -9.79
CA PHE A 134 19.16 -1.03 -8.77
C PHE A 134 17.72 -1.07 -9.29
N GLY A 135 17.47 -0.51 -10.48
CA GLY A 135 16.17 -0.54 -11.13
C GLY A 135 15.84 -1.90 -11.73
N ILE A 136 14.62 -2.07 -12.13
CA ILE A 136 14.10 -3.31 -12.71
C ILE A 136 13.96 -3.17 -14.23
N ALA A 137 14.46 -4.13 -14.97
CA ALA A 137 14.20 -4.21 -16.40
C ALA A 137 12.81 -4.79 -16.66
N LEU A 138 12.02 -4.15 -17.52
CA LEU A 138 10.77 -4.71 -18.01
C LEU A 138 11.08 -5.78 -19.08
N LYS A 139 10.44 -6.95 -18.94
CA LYS A 139 10.75 -8.12 -19.77
C LYS A 139 9.46 -8.67 -20.37
N ASP A 140 9.29 -8.47 -21.68
CA ASP A 140 8.27 -9.12 -22.50
C ASP A 140 6.84 -8.99 -21.97
N MET A 141 6.46 -7.77 -21.57
CA MET A 141 5.15 -7.49 -21.02
C MET A 141 4.13 -7.26 -22.15
N SER A 142 3.02 -7.99 -22.10
CA SER A 142 1.91 -7.85 -23.04
C SER A 142 0.60 -7.76 -22.29
N LEU A 143 -0.22 -6.77 -22.63
CA LEU A 143 -1.58 -6.60 -22.10
C LEU A 143 -2.40 -5.72 -23.05
N GLU A 144 -3.71 -5.83 -22.93
CA GLU A 144 -4.68 -4.92 -23.55
C GLU A 144 -5.57 -4.31 -22.48
N LEU A 145 -5.95 -3.06 -22.67
CA LEU A 145 -6.93 -2.35 -21.86
C LEU A 145 -8.03 -1.82 -22.78
N ARG A 146 -9.28 -2.06 -22.42
CA ARG A 146 -10.46 -1.72 -23.24
C ARG A 146 -11.25 -0.56 -22.65
N ALA A 147 -11.99 0.13 -23.48
CA ALA A 147 -12.90 1.18 -23.03
C ALA A 147 -13.92 0.62 -22.02
N GLY A 148 -14.12 1.32 -20.90
CA GLY A 148 -14.99 0.89 -19.80
C GLY A 148 -14.39 -0.20 -18.89
N GLU A 149 -13.16 -0.67 -19.15
CA GLU A 149 -12.43 -1.62 -18.33
C GLU A 149 -11.59 -0.92 -17.27
N ILE A 150 -11.45 -1.56 -16.11
CA ILE A 150 -10.46 -1.21 -15.08
C ILE A 150 -9.53 -2.41 -14.91
N LEU A 151 -8.32 -2.30 -15.43
CA LEU A 151 -7.29 -3.33 -15.31
C LEU A 151 -6.41 -3.04 -14.10
N GLY A 152 -6.34 -3.96 -13.15
CA GLY A 152 -5.45 -3.88 -11.99
C GLY A 152 -4.08 -4.51 -12.28
N ILE A 153 -3.00 -3.78 -11.97
CA ILE A 153 -1.63 -4.30 -12.02
C ILE A 153 -1.12 -4.41 -10.59
N GLY A 154 -1.01 -5.63 -10.10
CA GLY A 154 -0.56 -5.93 -8.73
C GLY A 154 0.87 -6.43 -8.70
N GLY A 155 1.56 -6.20 -7.58
CA GLY A 155 2.90 -6.71 -7.33
C GLY A 155 3.49 -6.16 -6.04
N VAL A 156 4.52 -6.84 -5.54
CA VAL A 156 5.30 -6.32 -4.40
C VAL A 156 6.07 -5.07 -4.84
N ALA A 157 6.14 -4.06 -3.96
CA ALA A 157 6.87 -2.83 -4.24
C ALA A 157 8.33 -3.12 -4.70
N GLY A 158 8.77 -2.42 -5.75
CA GLY A 158 10.10 -2.60 -6.32
C GLY A 158 10.23 -3.74 -7.35
N ASN A 159 9.12 -4.22 -7.90
CA ASN A 159 9.11 -5.25 -8.95
C ASN A 159 8.87 -4.70 -10.38
N GLY A 160 9.11 -3.43 -10.61
CA GLY A 160 9.03 -2.82 -11.94
C GLY A 160 7.77 -1.97 -12.18
N GLN A 161 6.93 -1.75 -11.17
CA GLN A 161 5.74 -0.91 -11.29
C GLN A 161 6.08 0.54 -11.64
N ASP A 162 7.11 1.09 -11.00
CA ASP A 162 7.58 2.47 -11.25
C ASP A 162 8.12 2.60 -12.67
N GLU A 163 8.88 1.62 -13.14
CA GLU A 163 9.40 1.56 -14.50
C GLU A 163 8.30 1.42 -15.55
N LEU A 164 7.27 0.63 -15.24
CA LEU A 164 6.08 0.50 -16.10
C LEU A 164 5.31 1.82 -16.16
N LEU A 165 5.07 2.45 -15.01
CA LEU A 165 4.38 3.75 -14.96
C LEU A 165 5.13 4.81 -15.76
N ALA A 166 6.44 4.95 -15.55
CA ALA A 166 7.28 5.89 -16.29
C ALA A 166 7.29 5.61 -17.81
N THR A 167 7.11 4.35 -18.21
CA THR A 167 7.00 3.97 -19.62
C THR A 167 5.64 4.35 -20.20
N LEU A 168 4.56 4.09 -19.48
CA LEU A 168 3.19 4.41 -19.90
C LEU A 168 2.93 5.93 -19.94
N SER A 169 3.53 6.69 -19.01
CA SER A 169 3.45 8.15 -18.98
C SER A 169 4.33 8.86 -20.04
N GLY A 170 5.16 8.10 -20.76
CA GLY A 170 6.07 8.65 -21.78
C GLY A 170 7.35 9.27 -21.22
N GLU A 171 7.61 9.16 -19.94
CA GLU A 171 8.87 9.60 -19.30
C GLU A 171 10.06 8.75 -19.75
N ARG A 172 9.79 7.51 -20.19
CA ARG A 172 10.79 6.60 -20.72
C ARG A 172 10.46 6.19 -22.14
N PRO A 173 11.39 6.37 -23.08
CA PRO A 173 11.18 5.96 -24.46
C PRO A 173 11.16 4.41 -24.56
N VAL A 174 10.32 3.92 -25.46
CA VAL A 174 10.24 2.51 -25.83
C VAL A 174 10.34 2.36 -27.33
N SER A 175 10.67 1.15 -27.79
CA SER A 175 10.74 0.86 -29.22
C SER A 175 9.38 1.01 -29.89
N ALA A 176 9.37 1.49 -31.12
CA ALA A 176 8.14 1.69 -31.89
C ALA A 176 7.32 0.40 -31.98
N GLY A 177 6.01 0.53 -31.77
CA GLY A 177 5.06 -0.58 -31.86
C GLY A 177 4.88 -1.43 -30.60
N MET A 178 5.69 -1.23 -29.55
CA MET A 178 5.51 -1.92 -28.26
C MET A 178 4.40 -1.31 -27.40
N LEU A 179 4.09 -0.04 -27.60
CA LEU A 179 3.01 0.70 -26.92
C LEU A 179 2.15 1.39 -27.97
N ARG A 180 0.83 1.22 -27.91
CA ARG A 180 -0.17 1.85 -28.77
C ARG A 180 -1.37 2.31 -27.93
N PHE A 181 -1.82 3.52 -28.21
CA PHE A 181 -3.06 4.12 -27.69
C PHE A 181 -4.12 4.19 -28.77
#